data_e95238ba6f1c2325a9f6c4ee3e6a88da
#
_entry.id   e95238ba6f1c2325a9f6c4ee3e6a88da
#
_cell.length_a   1.000
_cell.length_b   1.000
_cell.length_c   1.000
_cell.angle_alpha   90.00
_cell.angle_beta   90.00
_cell.angle_gamma   90.00
#
_symmetry.space_group_name_H-M   'P 1'
#
loop_
_entity.id
_entity.type
_entity.pdbx_description
1 polymer ?
#
loop_
_entity_poly.entity_id
_entity_poly.type
_entity_poly.pdbx_seq_one_letter_code
_entity_poly.pdbx_strand_id
1 'polypeptide(L)'
;MKSIFEGLSQVTALLGTPVSAEALAASTVRTDVSGIDFRSVGEFLRSEGFDNHLSRRALEDIPSLAVPVLLLLNAQEAIVVVRIKGTGLTREYHVLQPGGLRNKLSHEALMAVYSGYCWFVQPQATQDRRSDLPEYDMSGGWFWRVLWRFRPYYGQVILASFIINFLALVSSLYVMNVYDRVIPNRSWETLWMLSIGVIAAILFECAAKLIRSYLTDIAGKKADLIISSALLRRVMAVKMSDRPASSGSYASNLREYESVREFMTSATLLAFVDLPFILLFIGVIGLVGGWLAVVPLTLVPLVILAGILLQRPLSRHINASMRESSQRQGLLVEALDGIETLKLNNAVNWVQRRWDGYTASVARSSIRVKNTSNVIICFSTAVQQLNTVLLVILGTYLIHNDDPHNRITMGALIAAVILSGRALAPLGQIASLATRFQQARLAMQGVNEIVRRPVERERQTHYLTVKDIQGEFRFSDVSFSYKSGLPEALSGLS
;
A
#
# COMPACT_ATOMS: atom_id res chain seq x y z
N MET A 1 -42.50 -20.72 -11.22
CA MET A 1 -41.21 -20.81 -11.95
C MET A 1 -40.46 -19.49 -12.06
N LYS A 2 -41.08 -18.43 -12.56
CA LYS A 2 -40.45 -17.09 -12.69
C LYS A 2 -39.91 -16.57 -11.35
N SER A 3 -40.61 -16.82 -10.26
CA SER A 3 -40.22 -16.39 -8.90
C SER A 3 -38.90 -17.02 -8.38
N ILE A 4 -38.56 -18.23 -8.80
CA ILE A 4 -37.31 -18.90 -8.41
C ILE A 4 -36.10 -18.22 -9.07
N PHE A 5 -36.18 -17.91 -10.38
CA PHE A 5 -35.11 -17.21 -11.08
C PHE A 5 -34.95 -15.77 -10.62
N GLU A 6 -36.07 -15.08 -10.33
CA GLU A 6 -36.05 -13.75 -9.71
C GLU A 6 -35.43 -13.79 -8.31
N GLY A 7 -35.78 -14.80 -7.51
CA GLY A 7 -35.16 -15.01 -6.19
C GLY A 7 -33.68 -15.28 -6.25
N LEU A 8 -33.20 -16.15 -7.17
CA LEU A 8 -31.77 -16.40 -7.37
C LEU A 8 -31.03 -15.15 -7.86
N SER A 9 -31.65 -14.37 -8.77
CA SER A 9 -31.10 -13.09 -9.21
C SER A 9 -30.96 -12.11 -8.04
N GLN A 10 -31.94 -12.06 -7.14
CA GLN A 10 -31.86 -11.23 -5.93
C GLN A 10 -30.77 -11.71 -4.95
N VAL A 11 -30.63 -13.03 -4.76
CA VAL A 11 -29.57 -13.60 -3.92
C VAL A 11 -28.19 -13.24 -4.47
N THR A 12 -27.98 -13.43 -5.77
CA THR A 12 -26.69 -13.09 -6.42
C THR A 12 -26.40 -11.60 -6.38
N ALA A 13 -27.42 -10.73 -6.53
CA ALA A 13 -27.28 -9.29 -6.36
C ALA A 13 -26.91 -8.88 -4.93
N LEU A 14 -27.49 -9.52 -3.92
CA LEU A 14 -27.13 -9.31 -2.50
C LEU A 14 -25.71 -9.78 -2.17
N LEU A 15 -25.18 -10.76 -2.92
CA LEU A 15 -23.83 -11.27 -2.79
C LEU A 15 -22.78 -10.44 -3.58
N GLY A 16 -23.23 -9.41 -4.34
CA GLY A 16 -22.36 -8.43 -4.98
C GLY A 16 -22.07 -8.67 -6.47
N THR A 17 -22.50 -9.80 -7.04
CA THR A 17 -22.35 -10.15 -8.47
C THR A 17 -23.70 -10.53 -9.06
N PRO A 18 -24.53 -9.56 -9.52
CA PRO A 18 -25.88 -9.82 -9.99
C PRO A 18 -25.89 -10.68 -11.27
N VAL A 19 -26.60 -11.79 -11.23
CA VAL A 19 -26.92 -12.62 -12.40
C VAL A 19 -28.37 -12.35 -12.79
N SER A 20 -28.65 -12.09 -14.08
CA SER A 20 -30.01 -11.77 -14.50
C SER A 20 -30.94 -12.99 -14.43
N ALA A 21 -32.22 -12.76 -14.09
CA ALA A 21 -33.22 -13.81 -14.04
C ALA A 21 -33.42 -14.49 -15.43
N GLU A 22 -33.26 -13.72 -16.51
CA GLU A 22 -33.35 -14.20 -17.88
C GLU A 22 -32.20 -15.15 -18.22
N ALA A 23 -30.99 -14.86 -17.76
CA ALA A 23 -29.81 -15.73 -17.95
C ALA A 23 -29.97 -17.06 -17.20
N LEU A 24 -30.50 -17.00 -15.96
CA LEU A 24 -30.85 -18.18 -15.19
C LEU A 24 -31.95 -19.03 -15.85
N ALA A 25 -32.97 -18.40 -16.40
CA ALA A 25 -34.04 -19.09 -17.12
C ALA A 25 -33.54 -19.71 -18.43
N ALA A 26 -32.60 -19.04 -19.15
CA ALA A 26 -32.02 -19.56 -20.38
C ALA A 26 -31.05 -20.74 -20.15
N SER A 27 -30.50 -20.90 -18.96
CA SER A 27 -29.60 -21.99 -18.62
C SER A 27 -30.31 -23.34 -18.44
N THR A 28 -31.64 -23.34 -18.28
CA THR A 28 -32.43 -24.57 -18.27
C THR A 28 -32.59 -25.09 -19.68
N VAL A 29 -31.97 -26.22 -19.99
CA VAL A 29 -32.27 -26.96 -21.23
C VAL A 29 -33.75 -27.31 -21.19
N ARG A 30 -34.50 -26.94 -22.25
CA ARG A 30 -35.90 -27.35 -22.43
C ARG A 30 -35.96 -28.87 -22.54
N THR A 31 -36.11 -29.54 -21.42
CA THR A 31 -36.64 -30.89 -21.39
C THR A 31 -38.16 -30.79 -21.31
N ASP A 32 -38.81 -31.42 -22.25
CA ASP A 32 -40.29 -31.47 -22.33
C ASP A 32 -40.92 -31.76 -21.00
N VAL A 33 -41.99 -30.96 -20.71
CA VAL A 33 -43.04 -31.23 -19.74
C VAL A 33 -42.63 -31.60 -18.31
N SER A 34 -42.68 -30.62 -17.42
CA SER A 34 -42.81 -30.78 -15.96
C SER A 34 -41.60 -30.59 -15.06
N GLY A 35 -40.82 -29.55 -15.17
CA GLY A 35 -39.99 -29.20 -14.02
C GLY A 35 -38.75 -28.34 -14.33
N ILE A 36 -38.38 -27.52 -13.38
CA ILE A 36 -37.08 -26.82 -13.40
C ILE A 36 -36.01 -27.88 -13.18
N ASP A 37 -35.06 -27.99 -14.10
CA ASP A 37 -33.84 -28.74 -13.86
C ASP A 37 -32.90 -27.94 -12.93
N PHE A 38 -33.08 -28.17 -11.64
CA PHE A 38 -32.26 -27.54 -10.59
C PHE A 38 -30.77 -27.84 -10.76
N ARG A 39 -30.42 -28.93 -11.42
CA ARG A 39 -29.02 -29.31 -11.68
C ARG A 39 -28.37 -28.39 -12.69
N SER A 40 -29.05 -28.15 -13.83
CA SER A 40 -28.57 -27.21 -14.85
C SER A 40 -28.44 -25.80 -14.35
N VAL A 41 -29.40 -25.30 -13.55
CA VAL A 41 -29.30 -24.00 -12.90
C VAL A 41 -28.13 -23.94 -11.92
N GLY A 42 -27.91 -25.02 -11.16
CA GLY A 42 -26.79 -25.13 -10.23
C GLY A 42 -25.42 -25.16 -10.94
N GLU A 43 -25.30 -25.84 -12.09
CA GLU A 43 -24.10 -25.84 -12.91
C GLU A 43 -23.84 -24.47 -13.53
N PHE A 44 -24.89 -23.78 -13.97
CA PHE A 44 -24.78 -22.41 -14.47
C PHE A 44 -24.33 -21.44 -13.36
N LEU A 45 -24.90 -21.52 -12.14
CA LEU A 45 -24.41 -20.72 -11.02
C LEU A 45 -22.94 -20.97 -10.70
N ARG A 46 -22.47 -22.23 -10.83
CA ARG A 46 -21.05 -22.55 -10.66
C ARG A 46 -20.18 -21.92 -11.76
N SER A 47 -20.64 -21.91 -13.00
CA SER A 47 -19.92 -21.25 -14.08
C SER A 47 -19.84 -19.72 -13.94
N GLU A 48 -20.83 -19.13 -13.23
CA GLU A 48 -20.84 -17.71 -12.87
C GLU A 48 -20.08 -17.41 -11.55
N GLY A 49 -19.38 -18.43 -10.97
CA GLY A 49 -18.54 -18.24 -9.78
C GLY A 49 -19.29 -18.34 -8.45
N PHE A 50 -20.45 -19.02 -8.42
CA PHE A 50 -21.17 -19.29 -7.19
C PHE A 50 -21.14 -20.78 -6.84
N ASP A 51 -20.77 -21.10 -5.64
CA ASP A 51 -21.01 -22.39 -5.06
C ASP A 51 -22.46 -22.42 -4.56
N ASN A 52 -23.16 -23.52 -4.87
CA ASN A 52 -24.58 -23.62 -4.54
C ASN A 52 -24.95 -25.03 -4.08
N HIS A 53 -25.84 -25.09 -3.12
CA HIS A 53 -26.30 -26.33 -2.53
C HIS A 53 -27.80 -26.27 -2.22
N LEU A 54 -28.59 -27.10 -2.92
CA LEU A 54 -29.99 -27.31 -2.61
C LEU A 54 -30.08 -28.40 -1.51
N SER A 55 -30.66 -28.07 -0.39
CA SER A 55 -30.74 -28.92 0.78
C SER A 55 -32.16 -28.97 1.33
N ARG A 56 -32.57 -30.13 1.83
CA ARG A 56 -33.78 -30.28 2.61
C ARG A 56 -33.46 -30.05 4.08
N ARG A 57 -34.01 -28.97 4.66
CA ARG A 57 -33.80 -28.62 6.07
C ARG A 57 -35.07 -28.05 6.70
N ALA A 58 -35.26 -28.32 8.00
CA ALA A 58 -36.29 -27.63 8.78
C ALA A 58 -35.92 -26.13 8.92
N LEU A 59 -36.93 -25.31 9.06
CA LEU A 59 -36.77 -23.84 9.15
C LEU A 59 -35.93 -23.42 10.38
N GLU A 60 -35.97 -24.24 11.43
CA GLU A 60 -35.23 -24.06 12.68
C GLU A 60 -33.74 -24.35 12.51
N ASP A 61 -33.37 -25.25 11.59
CA ASP A 61 -32.02 -25.68 11.34
C ASP A 61 -31.25 -24.75 10.37
N ILE A 62 -31.90 -23.71 9.86
CA ILE A 62 -31.26 -22.72 9.00
C ILE A 62 -30.42 -21.77 9.86
N PRO A 63 -29.09 -21.77 9.74
CA PRO A 63 -28.22 -20.87 10.53
C PRO A 63 -28.49 -19.40 10.19
N SER A 64 -28.54 -18.56 11.19
CA SER A 64 -28.71 -17.11 11.00
C SER A 64 -27.55 -16.45 10.25
N LEU A 65 -26.39 -17.12 10.15
CA LEU A 65 -25.20 -16.68 9.40
C LEU A 65 -25.21 -17.15 7.93
N ALA A 66 -26.12 -18.07 7.55
CA ALA A 66 -26.18 -18.62 6.19
C ALA A 66 -27.12 -17.83 5.26
N VAL A 67 -27.50 -16.61 5.64
CA VAL A 67 -28.28 -15.69 4.81
C VAL A 67 -27.35 -14.84 3.92
N PRO A 68 -27.78 -14.47 2.69
CA PRO A 68 -29.07 -14.68 2.08
C PRO A 68 -29.30 -16.13 1.61
N VAL A 69 -30.49 -16.68 1.83
CA VAL A 69 -30.89 -18.03 1.42
C VAL A 69 -32.22 -17.98 0.67
N LEU A 70 -32.34 -18.75 -0.41
CA LEU A 70 -33.60 -18.90 -1.14
C LEU A 70 -34.41 -20.04 -0.52
N LEU A 71 -35.64 -19.77 -0.10
CA LEU A 71 -36.56 -20.76 0.36
C LEU A 71 -37.58 -21.08 -0.73
N LEU A 72 -37.80 -22.38 -1.00
CA LEU A 72 -38.83 -22.84 -1.92
C LEU A 72 -40.14 -23.03 -1.15
N LEU A 73 -41.23 -22.52 -1.73
CA LEU A 73 -42.57 -22.60 -1.16
C LEU A 73 -43.39 -23.66 -1.87
N ASN A 74 -44.46 -24.12 -1.21
CA ASN A 74 -45.35 -25.22 -1.69
C ASN A 74 -46.03 -24.91 -3.05
N ALA A 75 -46.19 -23.64 -3.43
CA ALA A 75 -46.85 -23.21 -4.66
C ALA A 75 -45.88 -23.02 -5.86
N GLN A 76 -44.70 -23.64 -5.85
CA GLN A 76 -43.61 -23.39 -6.81
C GLN A 76 -43.15 -21.90 -6.83
N GLU A 77 -43.36 -21.22 -5.75
CA GLU A 77 -42.84 -19.88 -5.50
C GLU A 77 -41.55 -19.95 -4.69
N ALA A 78 -40.81 -18.85 -4.66
CA ALA A 78 -39.62 -18.74 -3.86
C ALA A 78 -39.52 -17.37 -3.21
N ILE A 79 -38.94 -17.32 -2.03
CA ILE A 79 -38.62 -16.08 -1.32
C ILE A 79 -37.20 -16.10 -0.83
N VAL A 80 -36.58 -14.93 -0.75
CA VAL A 80 -35.21 -14.78 -0.26
C VAL A 80 -35.26 -14.31 1.19
N VAL A 81 -34.67 -15.09 2.09
CA VAL A 81 -34.44 -14.65 3.47
C VAL A 81 -33.15 -13.88 3.55
N VAL A 82 -33.25 -12.61 3.94
CA VAL A 82 -32.10 -11.68 4.03
C VAL A 82 -31.57 -11.62 5.45
N ARG A 83 -32.39 -11.80 6.44
CA ARG A 83 -32.01 -11.72 7.86
C ARG A 83 -32.94 -12.55 8.73
N ILE A 84 -32.39 -13.23 9.72
CA ILE A 84 -33.10 -13.97 10.75
C ILE A 84 -32.82 -13.29 12.10
N LYS A 85 -33.86 -12.96 12.86
CA LYS A 85 -33.78 -12.42 14.23
C LYS A 85 -34.49 -13.35 15.20
N GLY A 86 -33.96 -13.45 16.42
CA GLY A 86 -34.54 -14.29 17.49
C GLY A 86 -34.04 -15.74 17.45
N THR A 87 -34.47 -16.53 18.41
CA THR A 87 -34.08 -17.94 18.60
C THR A 87 -35.36 -18.82 18.78
N GLY A 88 -35.33 -20.06 18.28
CA GLY A 88 -36.40 -21.02 18.39
C GLY A 88 -37.68 -20.54 17.69
N LEU A 89 -38.83 -20.75 18.29
CA LEU A 89 -40.18 -20.42 17.77
C LEU A 89 -40.46 -18.91 17.67
N THR A 90 -39.65 -18.07 18.33
CA THR A 90 -39.79 -16.59 18.27
C THR A 90 -39.00 -15.96 17.13
N ARG A 91 -38.52 -16.75 16.17
CA ARG A 91 -37.74 -16.24 15.02
C ARG A 91 -38.63 -15.39 14.12
N GLU A 92 -38.15 -14.21 13.78
CA GLU A 92 -38.66 -13.33 12.73
C GLU A 92 -37.76 -13.41 11.49
N TYR A 93 -38.35 -13.60 10.33
CA TYR A 93 -37.66 -13.70 9.05
C TYR A 93 -37.90 -12.44 8.23
N HIS A 94 -36.86 -11.72 7.93
CA HIS A 94 -36.89 -10.62 6.96
C HIS A 94 -36.74 -11.20 5.58
N VAL A 95 -37.76 -11.13 4.79
CA VAL A 95 -37.83 -11.75 3.46
C VAL A 95 -37.95 -10.71 2.35
N LEU A 96 -37.39 -11.06 1.22
CA LEU A 96 -37.50 -10.33 -0.04
C LEU A 96 -38.37 -11.19 -0.97
N GLN A 97 -39.52 -10.65 -1.37
CA GLN A 97 -40.45 -11.32 -2.29
C GLN A 97 -40.08 -11.02 -3.75
N PRO A 98 -40.52 -11.83 -4.73
CA PRO A 98 -40.43 -11.48 -6.13
C PRO A 98 -40.96 -10.06 -6.39
N GLY A 99 -40.22 -9.27 -7.18
CA GLY A 99 -40.52 -7.84 -7.35
C GLY A 99 -39.84 -6.90 -6.35
N GLY A 100 -39.04 -7.42 -5.40
CA GLY A 100 -38.21 -6.58 -4.53
C GLY A 100 -38.89 -6.06 -3.26
N LEU A 101 -40.10 -6.47 -2.97
CA LEU A 101 -40.82 -6.08 -1.78
C LEU A 101 -40.26 -6.75 -0.53
N ARG A 102 -39.89 -5.93 0.46
CA ARG A 102 -39.40 -6.42 1.76
C ARG A 102 -40.56 -6.62 2.72
N ASN A 103 -40.64 -7.81 3.31
CA ASN A 103 -41.66 -8.14 4.28
C ASN A 103 -41.03 -8.83 5.51
N LYS A 104 -41.79 -8.88 6.60
CA LYS A 104 -41.42 -9.62 7.80
C LYS A 104 -42.46 -10.74 8.01
N LEU A 105 -41.97 -11.94 8.18
CA LEU A 105 -42.80 -13.10 8.42
C LEU A 105 -42.45 -13.72 9.77
N SER A 106 -43.48 -14.12 10.52
CA SER A 106 -43.29 -14.93 11.72
C SER A 106 -42.90 -16.37 11.37
N HIS A 107 -42.37 -17.09 12.33
CA HIS A 107 -42.01 -18.50 12.17
C HIS A 107 -43.18 -19.35 11.71
N GLU A 108 -44.35 -19.19 12.33
CA GLU A 108 -45.57 -19.92 12.02
C GLU A 108 -46.09 -19.64 10.61
N ALA A 109 -46.13 -18.36 10.21
CA ALA A 109 -46.58 -17.95 8.89
C ALA A 109 -45.66 -18.50 7.76
N LEU A 110 -44.36 -18.55 8.00
CA LEU A 110 -43.40 -19.09 7.03
C LEU A 110 -43.44 -20.62 6.99
N MET A 111 -43.62 -21.29 8.12
CA MET A 111 -43.73 -22.76 8.23
C MET A 111 -44.93 -23.30 7.48
N ALA A 112 -46.07 -22.59 7.46
CA ALA A 112 -47.26 -23.00 6.75
C ALA A 112 -47.09 -23.09 5.22
N VAL A 113 -46.19 -22.31 4.64
CA VAL A 113 -45.99 -22.24 3.18
C VAL A 113 -44.64 -22.83 2.71
N TYR A 114 -43.75 -23.15 3.62
CA TYR A 114 -42.40 -23.67 3.31
C TYR A 114 -42.43 -25.13 2.84
N SER A 115 -41.76 -25.44 1.73
CA SER A 115 -41.74 -26.80 1.14
C SER A 115 -40.71 -27.72 1.80
N GLY A 116 -39.88 -27.21 2.73
CA GLY A 116 -38.79 -27.96 3.34
C GLY A 116 -37.47 -27.87 2.57
N TYR A 117 -37.43 -27.18 1.43
CA TYR A 117 -36.22 -27.04 0.63
C TYR A 117 -35.68 -25.62 0.67
N CYS A 118 -34.39 -25.50 0.93
CA CYS A 118 -33.64 -24.24 0.90
C CYS A 118 -32.45 -24.34 -0.04
N TRP A 119 -32.19 -23.26 -0.78
CA TRP A 119 -31.06 -23.16 -1.70
C TRP A 119 -30.07 -22.16 -1.17
N PHE A 120 -28.93 -22.67 -0.72
CA PHE A 120 -27.79 -21.87 -0.31
C PHE A 120 -26.98 -21.52 -1.55
N VAL A 121 -26.70 -20.24 -1.74
CA VAL A 121 -25.83 -19.73 -2.80
C VAL A 121 -24.76 -18.90 -2.11
N GLN A 122 -23.52 -19.22 -2.36
CA GLN A 122 -22.39 -18.47 -1.84
C GLN A 122 -21.44 -18.18 -2.98
N PRO A 123 -20.73 -17.04 -2.98
CA PRO A 123 -19.65 -16.85 -3.92
C PRO A 123 -18.67 -18.00 -3.77
N GLN A 124 -18.26 -18.60 -4.88
CA GLN A 124 -17.24 -19.64 -4.86
C GLN A 124 -16.02 -19.08 -4.13
N ALA A 125 -15.61 -19.74 -3.07
CA ALA A 125 -14.38 -19.38 -2.37
C ALA A 125 -13.21 -19.72 -3.32
N THR A 126 -12.95 -18.82 -4.25
CA THR A 126 -11.66 -18.80 -4.93
C THR A 126 -10.62 -18.69 -3.84
N GLN A 127 -9.61 -19.57 -3.88
CA GLN A 127 -8.58 -19.72 -2.85
C GLN A 127 -7.86 -18.41 -2.49
N ASP A 128 -8.14 -17.35 -3.20
CA ASP A 128 -7.63 -16.03 -2.90
C ASP A 128 -8.62 -14.92 -3.31
N ARG A 129 -9.58 -14.58 -2.43
CA ARG A 129 -10.29 -13.29 -2.54
C ARG A 129 -9.34 -12.09 -2.57
N ARG A 130 -8.05 -12.32 -2.39
CA ARG A 130 -7.00 -11.32 -2.56
C ARG A 130 -6.63 -11.12 -4.03
N SER A 131 -6.92 -12.09 -4.90
CA SER A 131 -6.79 -11.95 -6.36
C SER A 131 -7.97 -11.23 -6.98
N ASP A 132 -9.15 -11.28 -6.36
CA ASP A 132 -10.32 -10.46 -6.69
C ASP A 132 -10.27 -9.08 -6.01
N LEU A 133 -9.07 -8.57 -5.81
CA LEU A 133 -8.91 -7.16 -5.49
C LEU A 133 -9.68 -6.37 -6.55
N PRO A 134 -10.60 -5.47 -6.12
CA PRO A 134 -11.37 -4.67 -7.06
C PRO A 134 -10.40 -4.11 -8.06
N GLU A 135 -10.68 -4.35 -9.34
CA GLU A 135 -9.84 -3.89 -10.42
C GLU A 135 -9.55 -2.41 -10.19
N TYR A 136 -8.33 -2.11 -9.76
CA TYR A 136 -7.94 -0.76 -9.47
C TYR A 136 -7.90 0.00 -10.79
N ASP A 137 -8.79 0.97 -10.90
CA ASP A 137 -8.68 1.98 -11.93
C ASP A 137 -7.34 2.70 -11.74
N MET A 138 -6.40 2.40 -12.63
CA MET A 138 -5.06 3.00 -12.65
C MET A 138 -5.05 4.38 -13.35
N SER A 139 -6.22 5.04 -13.49
CA SER A 139 -6.31 6.43 -13.93
C SER A 139 -5.67 7.38 -12.90
N GLY A 140 -5.46 8.63 -13.28
CA GLY A 140 -4.67 9.61 -12.52
C GLY A 140 -4.80 9.52 -11.00
N GLY A 141 -3.64 9.49 -10.31
CA GLY A 141 -3.57 9.42 -8.85
C GLY A 141 -3.82 8.05 -8.22
N TRP A 142 -3.81 6.97 -9.01
CA TRP A 142 -4.07 5.59 -8.58
C TRP A 142 -3.24 5.17 -7.36
N PHE A 143 -1.96 5.53 -7.32
CA PHE A 143 -1.04 5.21 -6.23
C PHE A 143 -1.49 5.82 -4.89
N TRP A 144 -1.85 7.11 -4.91
CA TRP A 144 -2.34 7.80 -3.71
C TRP A 144 -3.68 7.25 -3.23
N ARG A 145 -4.56 6.79 -4.12
CA ARG A 145 -5.81 6.13 -3.75
C ARG A 145 -5.57 4.82 -2.99
N VAL A 146 -4.57 4.03 -3.41
CA VAL A 146 -4.19 2.81 -2.68
C VAL A 146 -3.68 3.16 -1.29
N LEU A 147 -2.77 4.14 -1.17
CA LEU A 147 -2.23 4.57 0.11
C LEU A 147 -3.31 5.11 1.04
N TRP A 148 -4.21 5.94 0.53
CA TRP A 148 -5.29 6.53 1.33
C TRP A 148 -6.25 5.48 1.91
N ARG A 149 -6.36 4.33 1.30
CA ARG A 149 -7.11 3.20 1.83
C ARG A 149 -6.54 2.70 3.18
N PHE A 150 -5.24 2.83 3.36
CA PHE A 150 -4.54 2.43 4.59
C PHE A 150 -4.35 3.57 5.59
N ARG A 151 -5.07 4.70 5.41
CA ARG A 151 -5.03 5.85 6.33
C ARG A 151 -5.18 5.51 7.82
N PRO A 152 -5.97 4.48 8.24
CA PRO A 152 -6.06 4.15 9.67
C PRO A 152 -4.72 3.69 10.25
N TYR A 153 -3.93 2.90 9.49
CA TYR A 153 -2.61 2.46 9.91
C TYR A 153 -1.64 3.63 10.02
N TYR A 154 -1.65 4.54 9.04
CA TYR A 154 -0.80 5.75 9.08
C TYR A 154 -1.19 6.68 10.22
N GLY A 155 -2.49 6.79 10.54
CA GLY A 155 -2.95 7.51 11.72
C GLY A 155 -2.42 6.92 13.04
N GLN A 156 -2.40 5.60 13.17
CA GLN A 156 -1.80 4.91 14.31
C GLN A 156 -0.28 5.10 14.38
N VAL A 157 0.41 5.12 13.25
CA VAL A 157 1.86 5.41 13.16
C VAL A 157 2.15 6.82 13.64
N ILE A 158 1.36 7.82 13.23
CA ILE A 158 1.50 9.22 13.67
C ILE A 158 1.25 9.32 15.19
N LEU A 159 0.22 8.65 15.70
CA LEU A 159 -0.06 8.61 17.15
C LEU A 159 1.09 7.96 17.92
N ALA A 160 1.63 6.84 17.43
CA ALA A 160 2.78 6.20 18.03
C ALA A 160 4.01 7.12 18.01
N SER A 161 4.26 7.85 16.91
CA SER A 161 5.33 8.84 16.82
C SER A 161 5.15 9.97 17.84
N PHE A 162 3.91 10.44 18.03
CA PHE A 162 3.61 11.43 19.07
C PHE A 162 3.98 10.90 20.45
N ILE A 163 3.53 9.69 20.80
CA ILE A 163 3.83 9.06 22.10
C ILE A 163 5.35 8.89 22.28
N ILE A 164 6.07 8.39 21.26
CA ILE A 164 7.52 8.20 21.31
C ILE A 164 8.24 9.52 21.57
N ASN A 165 7.90 10.58 20.83
CA ASN A 165 8.54 11.88 20.98
C ASN A 165 8.16 12.55 22.29
N PHE A 166 6.95 12.34 22.81
CA PHE A 166 6.54 12.81 24.12
C PHE A 166 7.29 12.08 25.26
N LEU A 167 7.40 10.74 25.20
CA LEU A 167 8.16 9.96 26.17
C LEU A 167 9.66 10.31 26.15
N ALA A 168 10.17 10.69 24.98
CA ALA A 168 11.53 11.17 24.85
C ALA A 168 11.82 12.44 25.65
N LEU A 169 10.82 13.32 25.86
CA LEU A 169 10.93 14.49 26.72
C LEU A 169 11.15 14.09 28.18
N VAL A 170 10.48 13.02 28.64
CA VAL A 170 10.53 12.56 30.02
C VAL A 170 11.97 12.27 30.45
N SER A 171 12.77 11.61 29.59
CA SER A 171 14.17 11.30 29.90
C SER A 171 15.05 12.57 30.01
N SER A 172 14.77 13.58 29.19
CA SER A 172 15.51 14.84 29.23
C SER A 172 15.16 15.68 30.47
N LEU A 173 13.87 15.73 30.84
CA LEU A 173 13.38 16.41 32.03
C LEU A 173 13.82 15.69 33.34
N TYR A 174 13.96 14.37 33.28
CA TYR A 174 14.57 13.60 34.41
C TYR A 174 15.97 14.08 34.70
N VAL A 175 16.83 14.14 33.66
CA VAL A 175 18.21 14.58 33.83
C VAL A 175 18.25 16.00 34.39
N MET A 176 17.39 16.90 33.88
CA MET A 176 17.26 18.26 34.45
C MET A 176 16.95 18.26 35.93
N ASN A 177 15.92 17.51 36.36
CA ASN A 177 15.52 17.46 37.76
C ASN A 177 16.59 16.82 38.64
N VAL A 178 17.32 15.83 38.14
CA VAL A 178 18.42 15.22 38.88
C VAL A 178 19.53 16.23 39.19
N TYR A 179 19.95 17.00 38.18
CA TYR A 179 21.00 18.00 38.34
C TYR A 179 20.56 19.21 39.17
N ASP A 180 19.31 19.67 39.04
CA ASP A 180 18.82 20.88 39.69
C ASP A 180 18.30 20.64 41.10
N ARG A 181 17.78 19.44 41.44
CA ARG A 181 17.12 19.17 42.72
C ARG A 181 17.74 18.00 43.47
N VAL A 182 18.00 16.88 42.82
CA VAL A 182 18.45 15.66 43.52
C VAL A 182 19.88 15.79 43.99
N ILE A 183 20.79 16.22 43.13
CA ILE A 183 22.21 16.31 43.45
C ILE A 183 22.48 17.37 44.54
N PRO A 184 21.96 18.61 44.43
CA PRO A 184 22.20 19.62 45.44
C PRO A 184 21.62 19.26 46.82
N ASN A 185 20.42 18.66 46.82
CA ASN A 185 19.69 18.35 48.05
C ASN A 185 19.99 16.94 48.60
N ARG A 186 20.83 16.14 47.94
CA ARG A 186 21.14 14.74 48.28
C ARG A 186 19.91 13.86 48.52
N SER A 187 18.83 14.09 47.73
CA SER A 187 17.51 13.45 47.87
C SER A 187 17.47 12.07 47.21
N TRP A 188 17.94 11.02 47.89
CA TRP A 188 18.02 9.65 47.40
C TRP A 188 16.64 9.05 47.08
N GLU A 189 15.63 9.33 47.87
CA GLU A 189 14.28 8.85 47.69
C GLU A 189 13.69 9.39 46.37
N THR A 190 13.85 10.69 46.12
CA THR A 190 13.42 11.33 44.88
C THR A 190 14.15 10.76 43.67
N LEU A 191 15.46 10.46 43.81
CA LEU A 191 16.25 9.85 42.75
C LEU A 191 15.64 8.51 42.31
N TRP A 192 15.40 7.61 43.29
CA TRP A 192 14.85 6.28 42.97
C TRP A 192 13.45 6.37 42.37
N MET A 193 12.59 7.22 42.89
CA MET A 193 11.25 7.40 42.40
C MET A 193 11.24 7.90 40.92
N LEU A 194 12.03 8.94 40.63
CA LEU A 194 12.17 9.47 39.28
C LEU A 194 12.82 8.45 38.34
N SER A 195 13.83 7.71 38.77
CA SER A 195 14.54 6.71 37.98
C SER A 195 13.62 5.55 37.58
N ILE A 196 12.80 5.03 38.49
CA ILE A 196 11.83 3.98 38.22
C ILE A 196 10.81 4.47 37.18
N GLY A 197 10.32 5.72 37.32
CA GLY A 197 9.40 6.33 36.36
C GLY A 197 10.00 6.47 34.98
N VAL A 198 11.26 6.89 34.85
CA VAL A 198 11.96 7.02 33.57
C VAL A 198 12.28 5.67 32.95
N ILE A 199 12.67 4.67 33.74
CA ILE A 199 12.88 3.31 33.25
C ILE A 199 11.57 2.77 32.62
N ALA A 200 10.45 2.95 33.34
CA ALA A 200 9.13 2.60 32.77
C ALA A 200 8.85 3.34 31.48
N ALA A 201 9.09 4.66 31.43
CA ALA A 201 8.91 5.45 30.21
C ALA A 201 9.78 4.95 29.03
N ILE A 202 11.04 4.57 29.29
CA ILE A 202 11.94 3.99 28.27
C ILE A 202 11.40 2.65 27.76
N LEU A 203 10.87 1.79 28.63
CA LEU A 203 10.26 0.53 28.22
C LEU A 203 9.02 0.76 27.33
N PHE A 204 8.16 1.72 27.72
CA PHE A 204 7.01 2.11 26.88
C PHE A 204 7.45 2.74 25.56
N GLU A 205 8.49 3.58 25.54
CA GLU A 205 9.07 4.14 24.32
C GLU A 205 9.57 3.02 23.38
N CYS A 206 10.26 2.02 23.93
CA CYS A 206 10.73 0.86 23.18
C CYS A 206 9.56 0.06 22.59
N ALA A 207 8.55 -0.25 23.39
CA ALA A 207 7.36 -0.95 22.94
C ALA A 207 6.62 -0.15 21.84
N ALA A 208 6.46 1.17 22.01
CA ALA A 208 5.85 2.03 21.03
C ALA A 208 6.63 2.07 19.70
N LYS A 209 7.98 2.07 19.75
CA LYS A 209 8.84 1.97 18.55
C LYS A 209 8.64 0.65 17.81
N LEU A 210 8.56 -0.46 18.54
CA LEU A 210 8.30 -1.77 17.93
C LEU A 210 6.92 -1.83 17.26
N ILE A 211 5.90 -1.36 17.95
CA ILE A 211 4.53 -1.31 17.41
C ILE A 211 4.48 -0.40 16.18
N ARG A 212 5.11 0.77 16.21
CA ARG A 212 5.19 1.71 15.10
C ARG A 212 5.83 1.06 13.87
N SER A 213 6.97 0.39 14.06
CA SER A 213 7.66 -0.32 12.96
C SER A 213 6.77 -1.41 12.37
N TYR A 214 6.17 -2.23 13.22
CA TYR A 214 5.27 -3.30 12.80
C TYR A 214 4.05 -2.80 12.01
N LEU A 215 3.42 -1.72 12.47
CA LEU A 215 2.28 -1.10 11.77
C LEU A 215 2.67 -0.54 10.40
N THR A 216 3.86 0.09 10.31
CA THR A 216 4.38 0.61 9.04
C THR A 216 4.65 -0.52 8.05
N ASP A 217 5.25 -1.61 8.51
CA ASP A 217 5.54 -2.79 7.69
C ASP A 217 4.26 -3.47 7.19
N ILE A 218 3.24 -3.62 8.05
CA ILE A 218 1.96 -4.19 7.65
C ILE A 218 1.27 -3.30 6.60
N ALA A 219 1.22 -1.99 6.83
CA ALA A 219 0.60 -1.06 5.89
C ALA A 219 1.29 -1.11 4.53
N GLY A 220 2.63 -1.08 4.53
CA GLY A 220 3.44 -1.16 3.32
C GLY A 220 3.27 -2.49 2.58
N LYS A 221 3.31 -3.63 3.27
CA LYS A 221 3.11 -4.95 2.67
C LYS A 221 1.71 -5.13 2.08
N LYS A 222 0.66 -4.65 2.78
CA LYS A 222 -0.70 -4.70 2.25
C LYS A 222 -0.88 -3.82 1.01
N ALA A 223 -0.28 -2.62 0.99
CA ALA A 223 -0.29 -1.76 -0.18
C ALA A 223 0.48 -2.40 -1.35
N ASP A 224 1.64 -3.01 -1.08
CA ASP A 224 2.47 -3.69 -2.07
C ASP A 224 1.74 -4.84 -2.76
N LEU A 225 1.04 -5.70 -2.01
CA LEU A 225 0.25 -6.81 -2.58
C LEU A 225 -0.78 -6.30 -3.61
N ILE A 226 -1.47 -5.20 -3.29
CA ILE A 226 -2.46 -4.60 -4.19
C ILE A 226 -1.79 -4.03 -5.43
N ILE A 227 -0.73 -3.25 -5.24
CA ILE A 227 -0.05 -2.53 -6.32
C ILE A 227 0.67 -3.51 -7.25
N SER A 228 1.40 -4.48 -6.70
CA SER A 228 2.14 -5.48 -7.47
C SER A 228 1.20 -6.31 -8.35
N SER A 229 0.07 -6.80 -7.79
CA SER A 229 -0.93 -7.53 -8.56
C SER A 229 -1.56 -6.68 -9.66
N ALA A 230 -1.91 -5.42 -9.36
CA ALA A 230 -2.49 -4.50 -10.32
C ALA A 230 -1.51 -4.13 -11.45
N LEU A 231 -0.23 -3.95 -11.12
CA LEU A 231 0.83 -3.69 -12.10
C LEU A 231 1.03 -4.87 -13.05
N LEU A 232 1.14 -6.09 -12.52
CA LEU A 232 1.31 -7.27 -13.37
C LEU A 232 0.12 -7.42 -14.34
N ARG A 233 -1.10 -7.27 -13.84
CA ARG A 233 -2.30 -7.31 -14.67
C ARG A 233 -2.27 -6.23 -15.76
N ARG A 234 -1.85 -5.01 -15.42
CA ARG A 234 -1.71 -3.92 -16.38
C ARG A 234 -0.68 -4.20 -17.46
N VAL A 235 0.48 -4.75 -17.05
CA VAL A 235 1.54 -5.16 -17.98
C VAL A 235 1.05 -6.18 -19.00
N MET A 236 0.31 -7.19 -18.52
CA MET A 236 -0.23 -8.25 -19.38
C MET A 236 -1.36 -7.76 -20.30
N ALA A 237 -2.02 -6.66 -19.94
CA ALA A 237 -3.10 -6.08 -20.72
C ALA A 237 -2.65 -5.04 -21.77
N VAL A 238 -1.36 -4.67 -21.81
CA VAL A 238 -0.84 -3.68 -22.79
C VAL A 238 -0.91 -4.23 -24.19
N LYS A 239 -1.39 -3.41 -25.16
CA LYS A 239 -1.44 -3.77 -26.58
C LYS A 239 -0.05 -4.19 -27.10
N MET A 240 0.00 -5.26 -27.88
CA MET A 240 1.25 -5.76 -28.47
C MET A 240 1.97 -4.72 -29.33
N SER A 241 1.23 -3.82 -30.02
CA SER A 241 1.79 -2.71 -30.80
C SER A 241 2.59 -1.71 -29.97
N ASP A 242 2.21 -1.54 -28.70
CA ASP A 242 2.80 -0.56 -27.76
C ASP A 242 3.79 -1.18 -26.79
N ARG A 243 4.11 -2.46 -27.00
CA ARG A 243 5.12 -3.16 -26.23
C ARG A 243 6.51 -2.54 -26.46
N PRO A 244 7.32 -2.32 -25.41
CA PRO A 244 8.70 -1.86 -25.56
C PRO A 244 9.54 -2.81 -26.40
N ALA A 245 10.47 -2.26 -27.17
CA ALA A 245 11.37 -3.05 -28.02
C ALA A 245 12.29 -3.99 -27.21
N SER A 246 12.66 -3.61 -25.97
CA SER A 246 13.50 -4.42 -25.09
C SER A 246 12.68 -4.94 -23.91
N SER A 247 12.53 -6.27 -23.83
CA SER A 247 11.92 -6.97 -22.69
C SER A 247 12.73 -6.76 -21.41
N GLY A 248 14.05 -6.65 -21.50
CA GLY A 248 14.94 -6.43 -20.37
C GLY A 248 14.75 -5.07 -19.70
N SER A 249 14.60 -4.00 -20.49
CA SER A 249 14.33 -2.67 -19.93
C SER A 249 12.95 -2.60 -19.28
N TYR A 250 11.97 -3.34 -19.83
CA TYR A 250 10.61 -3.43 -19.28
C TYR A 250 10.59 -4.16 -17.93
N ALA A 251 11.29 -5.29 -17.83
CA ALA A 251 11.47 -6.02 -16.59
C ALA A 251 12.25 -5.18 -15.54
N SER A 252 13.23 -4.38 -15.97
CA SER A 252 13.97 -3.46 -15.11
C SER A 252 13.05 -2.40 -14.49
N ASN A 253 12.16 -1.78 -15.28
CA ASN A 253 11.22 -0.78 -14.78
C ASN A 253 10.24 -1.37 -13.74
N LEU A 254 9.81 -2.62 -13.93
CA LEU A 254 8.97 -3.31 -12.94
C LEU A 254 9.75 -3.60 -11.66
N ARG A 255 11.01 -4.01 -11.78
CA ARG A 255 11.86 -4.24 -10.61
C ARG A 255 12.16 -2.93 -9.88
N GLU A 256 12.30 -1.81 -10.57
CA GLU A 256 12.50 -0.50 -9.96
C GLU A 256 11.33 -0.09 -9.05
N TYR A 257 10.11 -0.63 -9.26
CA TYR A 257 8.99 -0.46 -8.34
C TYR A 257 9.34 -0.93 -6.92
N GLU A 258 10.27 -1.88 -6.75
CA GLU A 258 10.76 -2.28 -5.42
C GLU A 258 11.32 -1.10 -4.63
N SER A 259 11.92 -0.12 -5.29
CA SER A 259 12.41 1.11 -4.64
C SER A 259 11.25 1.95 -4.07
N VAL A 260 10.07 1.95 -4.73
CA VAL A 260 8.86 2.61 -4.20
C VAL A 260 8.36 1.88 -2.96
N ARG A 261 8.29 0.55 -3.04
CA ARG A 261 7.91 -0.31 -1.90
C ARG A 261 8.85 -0.09 -0.72
N GLU A 262 10.16 -0.17 -0.93
CA GLU A 262 11.15 0.05 0.12
C GLU A 262 11.04 1.43 0.75
N PHE A 263 10.78 2.47 -0.06
CA PHE A 263 10.54 3.81 0.47
C PHE A 263 9.33 3.85 1.40
N MET A 264 8.24 3.18 1.01
CA MET A 264 6.99 3.16 1.78
C MET A 264 7.06 2.36 3.09
N THR A 265 7.91 1.32 3.12
CA THR A 265 8.10 0.44 4.30
C THR A 265 9.33 0.79 5.12
N SER A 266 10.14 1.74 4.66
CA SER A 266 11.44 2.02 5.28
C SER A 266 11.34 2.89 6.52
N ALA A 267 12.33 2.73 7.41
CA ALA A 267 12.60 3.66 8.51
C ALA A 267 12.75 5.13 8.05
N THR A 268 12.99 5.33 6.77
CA THR A 268 13.07 6.64 6.10
C THR A 268 11.74 7.38 6.14
N LEU A 269 10.61 6.68 5.93
CA LEU A 269 9.27 7.27 6.07
C LEU A 269 9.02 7.70 7.52
N LEU A 270 9.48 6.89 8.50
CA LEU A 270 9.36 7.21 9.91
C LEU A 270 10.13 8.49 10.27
N ALA A 271 11.35 8.65 9.74
CA ALA A 271 12.10 9.87 9.93
C ALA A 271 11.37 11.11 9.38
N PHE A 272 10.64 10.97 8.25
CA PHE A 272 9.82 12.04 7.71
C PHE A 272 8.63 12.39 8.61
N VAL A 273 8.03 11.39 9.25
CA VAL A 273 6.94 11.59 10.25
C VAL A 273 7.47 12.27 11.51
N ASP A 274 8.74 12.05 11.86
CA ASP A 274 9.36 12.63 13.04
C ASP A 274 9.84 14.09 12.83
N LEU A 275 9.98 14.58 11.58
CA LEU A 275 10.42 15.95 11.28
C LEU A 275 9.59 17.07 11.97
N PRO A 276 8.23 17.02 12.02
CA PRO A 276 7.44 18.05 12.70
C PRO A 276 7.75 18.16 14.19
N PHE A 277 8.21 17.09 14.84
CA PHE A 277 8.52 17.08 16.26
C PHE A 277 9.81 17.86 16.61
N ILE A 278 10.62 18.23 15.60
CA ILE A 278 11.75 19.15 15.78
C ILE A 278 11.25 20.46 16.42
N LEU A 279 10.12 20.98 15.95
CA LEU A 279 9.53 22.20 16.48
C LEU A 279 9.07 22.03 17.93
N LEU A 280 8.54 20.84 18.28
CA LEU A 280 8.16 20.51 19.65
C LEU A 280 9.39 20.52 20.57
N PHE A 281 10.50 19.89 20.17
CA PHE A 281 11.73 19.90 20.97
C PHE A 281 12.31 21.30 21.13
N ILE A 282 12.35 22.11 20.06
CA ILE A 282 12.81 23.51 20.12
C ILE A 282 11.89 24.33 21.03
N GLY A 283 10.57 24.12 20.96
CA GLY A 283 9.61 24.79 21.84
C GLY A 283 9.85 24.45 23.32
N VAL A 284 10.10 23.18 23.64
CA VAL A 284 10.42 22.75 25.01
C VAL A 284 11.76 23.32 25.48
N ILE A 285 12.78 23.39 24.60
CA ILE A 285 14.06 24.08 24.93
C ILE A 285 13.78 25.54 25.25
N GLY A 286 12.89 26.22 24.50
CA GLY A 286 12.51 27.61 24.78
C GLY A 286 11.80 27.80 26.12
N LEU A 287 10.97 26.85 26.52
CA LEU A 287 10.26 26.88 27.82
C LEU A 287 11.21 26.63 28.99
N VAL A 288 12.20 25.75 28.83
CA VAL A 288 13.10 25.33 29.91
C VAL A 288 14.37 26.20 29.97
N GLY A 289 14.93 26.54 28.84
CA GLY A 289 16.23 27.22 28.71
C GLY A 289 16.16 28.59 28.07
N GLY A 290 14.95 29.11 27.78
CA GLY A 290 14.77 30.45 27.23
C GLY A 290 15.57 30.70 25.93
N TRP A 291 16.57 31.57 26.01
CA TRP A 291 17.43 31.96 24.87
C TRP A 291 18.24 30.81 24.27
N LEU A 292 18.42 29.68 24.98
CA LEU A 292 19.09 28.48 24.41
C LEU A 292 18.40 27.96 23.15
N ALA A 293 17.08 28.16 23.01
CA ALA A 293 16.32 27.72 21.84
C ALA A 293 16.78 28.38 20.52
N VAL A 294 17.40 29.56 20.59
CA VAL A 294 17.87 30.28 19.40
C VAL A 294 18.94 29.46 18.65
N VAL A 295 19.76 28.71 19.35
CA VAL A 295 20.83 27.91 18.74
C VAL A 295 20.26 26.82 17.79
N PRO A 296 19.41 25.88 18.23
CA PRO A 296 18.83 24.92 17.31
C PRO A 296 17.85 25.58 16.31
N LEU A 297 17.18 26.67 16.69
CA LEU A 297 16.28 27.39 15.79
C LEU A 297 17.00 27.99 14.57
N THR A 298 18.27 28.40 14.70
CA THR A 298 19.09 28.91 13.59
C THR A 298 19.78 27.79 12.82
N LEU A 299 20.25 26.75 13.50
CA LEU A 299 20.99 25.66 12.88
C LEU A 299 20.12 24.67 12.13
N VAL A 300 18.88 24.42 12.57
CA VAL A 300 17.94 23.54 11.87
C VAL A 300 17.63 24.05 10.44
N PRO A 301 17.23 25.31 10.22
CA PRO A 301 17.06 25.84 8.86
C PRO A 301 18.33 25.78 8.03
N LEU A 302 19.52 25.99 8.63
CA LEU A 302 20.80 25.91 7.94
C LEU A 302 21.04 24.50 7.35
N VAL A 303 20.79 23.45 8.13
CA VAL A 303 20.90 22.05 7.65
C VAL A 303 19.86 21.73 6.58
N ILE A 304 18.63 22.19 6.76
CA ILE A 304 17.56 22.01 5.76
C ILE A 304 17.93 22.73 4.46
N LEU A 305 18.41 23.95 4.53
CA LEU A 305 18.84 24.73 3.37
C LEU A 305 20.00 24.03 2.62
N ALA A 306 21.00 23.56 3.36
CA ALA A 306 22.10 22.79 2.76
C ALA A 306 21.58 21.50 2.07
N GLY A 307 20.64 20.79 2.69
CA GLY A 307 19.97 19.64 2.09
C GLY A 307 19.27 19.98 0.78
N ILE A 308 18.50 21.07 0.75
CA ILE A 308 17.79 21.55 -0.45
C ILE A 308 18.77 21.96 -1.56
N LEU A 309 19.84 22.68 -1.23
CA LEU A 309 20.86 23.09 -2.20
C LEU A 309 21.55 21.91 -2.85
N LEU A 310 21.88 20.88 -2.06
CA LEU A 310 22.54 19.68 -2.53
C LEU A 310 21.58 18.66 -3.17
N GLN A 311 20.25 18.87 -3.10
CA GLN A 311 19.27 17.99 -3.71
C GLN A 311 19.36 17.97 -5.23
N ARG A 312 19.63 19.10 -5.88
CA ARG A 312 19.76 19.19 -7.35
C ARG A 312 20.92 18.35 -7.89
N PRO A 313 22.18 18.50 -7.41
CA PRO A 313 23.27 17.65 -7.86
C PRO A 313 23.05 16.18 -7.50
N LEU A 314 22.52 15.89 -6.31
CA LEU A 314 22.20 14.53 -5.88
C LEU A 314 21.21 13.87 -6.84
N SER A 315 20.11 14.54 -7.18
CA SER A 315 19.10 14.06 -8.14
C SER A 315 19.71 13.76 -9.52
N ARG A 316 20.58 14.64 -10.04
CA ARG A 316 21.27 14.42 -11.33
C ARG A 316 22.13 13.17 -11.30
N HIS A 317 22.87 12.95 -10.22
CA HIS A 317 23.74 11.79 -10.07
C HIS A 317 22.96 10.50 -9.90
N ILE A 318 21.81 10.52 -9.19
CA ILE A 318 20.90 9.37 -9.05
C ILE A 318 20.31 9.01 -10.42
N ASN A 319 19.82 10.00 -11.18
CA ASN A 319 19.25 9.76 -12.51
C ASN A 319 20.25 9.12 -13.45
N ALA A 320 21.50 9.62 -13.47
CA ALA A 320 22.57 9.04 -14.26
C ALA A 320 22.87 7.60 -13.84
N SER A 321 22.99 7.35 -12.54
CA SER A 321 23.27 6.02 -11.99
C SER A 321 22.15 5.01 -12.32
N MET A 322 20.87 5.40 -12.20
CA MET A 322 19.73 4.55 -12.55
C MET A 322 19.72 4.24 -14.05
N ARG A 323 19.93 5.23 -14.92
CA ARG A 323 19.97 5.04 -16.36
C ARG A 323 21.08 4.07 -16.77
N GLU A 324 22.30 4.25 -16.24
CA GLU A 324 23.44 3.38 -16.52
C GLU A 324 23.22 1.97 -15.99
N SER A 325 22.62 1.82 -14.80
CA SER A 325 22.26 0.53 -14.23
C SER A 325 21.21 -0.21 -15.09
N SER A 326 20.21 0.52 -15.59
CA SER A 326 19.17 -0.04 -16.47
C SER A 326 19.78 -0.51 -17.82
N GLN A 327 20.70 0.26 -18.40
CA GLN A 327 21.41 -0.14 -19.62
C GLN A 327 22.26 -1.39 -19.42
N ARG A 328 22.97 -1.49 -18.29
CA ARG A 328 23.74 -2.69 -17.93
C ARG A 328 22.83 -3.91 -17.78
N GLN A 329 21.67 -3.74 -17.12
CA GLN A 329 20.70 -4.83 -16.94
C GLN A 329 20.07 -5.25 -18.27
N GLY A 330 19.77 -4.28 -19.15
CA GLY A 330 19.27 -4.57 -20.50
C GLY A 330 20.26 -5.41 -21.31
N LEU A 331 21.55 -5.04 -21.30
CA LEU A 331 22.61 -5.82 -21.96
C LEU A 331 22.69 -7.26 -21.42
N LEU A 332 22.51 -7.45 -20.09
CA LEU A 332 22.54 -8.79 -19.50
C LEU A 332 21.42 -9.67 -20.03
N VAL A 333 20.19 -9.13 -20.04
CA VAL A 333 19.02 -9.87 -20.52
C VAL A 333 19.17 -10.20 -22.02
N GLU A 334 19.56 -9.22 -22.84
CA GLU A 334 19.79 -9.41 -24.26
C GLU A 334 20.89 -10.45 -24.55
N ALA A 335 21.96 -10.42 -23.76
CA ALA A 335 23.06 -11.38 -23.89
C ALA A 335 22.65 -12.80 -23.49
N LEU A 336 21.80 -12.95 -22.47
CA LEU A 336 21.27 -14.26 -22.06
C LEU A 336 20.26 -14.82 -23.06
N ASP A 337 19.39 -13.98 -23.58
CA ASP A 337 18.40 -14.36 -24.60
C ASP A 337 19.08 -14.77 -25.91
N GLY A 338 20.17 -14.08 -26.28
CA GLY A 338 20.94 -14.35 -27.50
C GLY A 338 22.20 -15.17 -27.31
N ILE A 339 22.36 -15.95 -26.20
CA ILE A 339 23.61 -16.59 -25.83
C ILE A 339 24.16 -17.57 -26.87
N GLU A 340 23.27 -18.31 -27.55
CA GLU A 340 23.64 -19.24 -28.61
C GLU A 340 24.22 -18.49 -29.81
N THR A 341 23.54 -17.43 -30.24
CA THR A 341 24.00 -16.57 -31.34
C THR A 341 25.35 -15.93 -31.03
N LEU A 342 25.54 -15.46 -29.78
CA LEU A 342 26.79 -14.86 -29.33
C LEU A 342 27.98 -15.87 -29.35
N LYS A 343 27.72 -17.11 -28.95
CA LYS A 343 28.72 -18.19 -28.96
C LYS A 343 29.04 -18.63 -30.37
N LEU A 344 28.03 -18.80 -31.24
CA LEU A 344 28.21 -19.18 -32.64
C LEU A 344 29.01 -18.14 -33.43
N ASN A 345 28.83 -16.86 -33.13
CA ASN A 345 29.53 -15.76 -33.77
C ASN A 345 30.83 -15.34 -33.05
N ASN A 346 31.28 -16.06 -32.04
CA ASN A 346 32.45 -15.73 -31.22
C ASN A 346 32.41 -14.28 -30.66
N ALA A 347 31.19 -13.78 -30.36
CA ALA A 347 30.98 -12.39 -29.95
C ALA A 347 30.99 -12.17 -28.42
N VAL A 348 31.32 -13.21 -27.64
CA VAL A 348 31.33 -13.14 -26.15
C VAL A 348 32.23 -12.05 -25.64
N ASN A 349 33.47 -11.92 -26.21
CA ASN A 349 34.41 -10.91 -25.82
C ASN A 349 33.95 -9.47 -26.12
N TRP A 350 33.09 -9.28 -27.13
CA TRP A 350 32.49 -7.98 -27.44
C TRP A 350 31.45 -7.60 -26.37
N VAL A 351 30.59 -8.53 -25.98
CA VAL A 351 29.60 -8.33 -24.91
C VAL A 351 30.33 -8.05 -23.59
N GLN A 352 31.38 -8.81 -23.27
CA GLN A 352 32.12 -8.62 -22.04
C GLN A 352 32.75 -7.21 -21.96
N ARG A 353 33.39 -6.74 -23.02
CA ARG A 353 33.96 -5.36 -23.06
C ARG A 353 32.87 -4.31 -22.85
N ARG A 354 31.68 -4.52 -23.44
CA ARG A 354 30.56 -3.60 -23.28
C ARG A 354 29.98 -3.62 -21.86
N TRP A 355 29.92 -4.81 -21.26
CA TRP A 355 29.56 -5.00 -19.86
C TRP A 355 30.52 -4.30 -18.91
N ASP A 356 31.82 -4.45 -19.13
CA ASP A 356 32.84 -3.81 -18.33
C ASP A 356 32.76 -2.27 -18.43
N GLY A 357 32.48 -1.75 -19.62
CA GLY A 357 32.22 -0.33 -19.83
C GLY A 357 31.02 0.18 -19.04
N TYR A 358 29.89 -0.52 -19.08
CA TYR A 358 28.72 -0.14 -18.29
C TYR A 358 28.96 -0.29 -16.79
N THR A 359 29.67 -1.32 -16.37
CA THR A 359 30.03 -1.54 -14.96
C THR A 359 30.91 -0.42 -14.43
N ALA A 360 31.92 0.03 -15.21
CA ALA A 360 32.74 1.16 -14.86
C ALA A 360 31.95 2.47 -14.77
N SER A 361 30.97 2.70 -15.69
CA SER A 361 30.08 3.86 -15.65
C SER A 361 29.19 3.84 -14.41
N VAL A 362 28.54 2.71 -14.13
CA VAL A 362 27.69 2.54 -12.92
C VAL A 362 28.50 2.77 -11.65
N ALA A 363 29.72 2.22 -11.56
CA ALA A 363 30.62 2.43 -10.42
C ALA A 363 30.94 3.92 -10.22
N ARG A 364 31.29 4.62 -11.30
CA ARG A 364 31.59 6.06 -11.26
C ARG A 364 30.41 6.89 -10.81
N SER A 365 29.23 6.63 -11.36
CA SER A 365 27.99 7.33 -11.01
C SER A 365 27.57 7.03 -9.56
N SER A 366 27.68 5.78 -9.11
CA SER A 366 27.40 5.37 -7.74
C SER A 366 28.35 6.06 -6.73
N ILE A 367 29.64 6.19 -7.06
CA ILE A 367 30.59 6.93 -6.23
C ILE A 367 30.19 8.40 -6.12
N ARG A 368 29.75 9.05 -7.20
CA ARG A 368 29.27 10.44 -7.17
C ARG A 368 28.03 10.59 -6.27
N VAL A 369 27.08 9.68 -6.35
CA VAL A 369 25.89 9.66 -5.46
C VAL A 369 26.34 9.54 -4.00
N LYS A 370 27.19 8.54 -3.69
CA LYS A 370 27.70 8.31 -2.34
C LYS A 370 28.47 9.52 -1.80
N ASN A 371 29.35 10.11 -2.60
CA ASN A 371 30.11 11.29 -2.19
C ASN A 371 29.22 12.47 -1.88
N THR A 372 28.23 12.76 -2.73
CA THR A 372 27.25 13.83 -2.48
C THR A 372 26.46 13.57 -1.20
N SER A 373 26.00 12.33 -1.00
CA SER A 373 25.29 11.94 0.23
C SER A 373 26.19 12.06 1.46
N ASN A 374 27.45 11.63 1.37
CA ASN A 374 28.40 11.72 2.47
C ASN A 374 28.70 13.18 2.87
N VAL A 375 28.80 14.09 1.90
CA VAL A 375 28.95 15.53 2.20
C VAL A 375 27.79 16.04 3.04
N ILE A 376 26.54 15.67 2.70
CA ILE A 376 25.36 16.08 3.48
C ILE A 376 25.41 15.48 4.90
N ILE A 377 25.75 14.20 5.02
CA ILE A 377 25.84 13.52 6.33
C ILE A 377 26.93 14.15 7.19
N CYS A 378 28.14 14.34 6.64
CA CYS A 378 29.26 14.95 7.37
C CYS A 378 28.93 16.39 7.79
N PHE A 379 28.32 17.18 6.91
CA PHE A 379 27.88 18.53 7.23
C PHE A 379 26.84 18.52 8.35
N SER A 380 25.80 17.67 8.27
CA SER A 380 24.77 17.55 9.30
C SER A 380 25.35 17.14 10.65
N THR A 381 26.31 16.19 10.66
CA THR A 381 26.99 15.75 11.87
C THR A 381 27.89 16.87 12.46
N ALA A 382 28.60 17.61 11.62
CA ALA A 382 29.41 18.76 12.04
C ALA A 382 28.53 19.86 12.66
N VAL A 383 27.40 20.17 12.06
CA VAL A 383 26.43 21.14 12.61
C VAL A 383 25.86 20.64 13.94
N GLN A 384 25.59 19.33 14.07
CA GLN A 384 25.12 18.75 15.35
C GLN A 384 26.14 18.88 16.46
N GLN A 385 27.42 18.65 16.16
CA GLN A 385 28.52 18.88 17.12
C GLN A 385 28.68 20.36 17.47
N LEU A 386 28.66 21.23 16.45
CA LEU A 386 28.71 22.68 16.64
C LEU A 386 27.55 23.18 17.50
N ASN A 387 26.33 22.65 17.30
CA ASN A 387 25.18 22.98 18.13
C ASN A 387 25.44 22.70 19.60
N THR A 388 26.04 21.53 19.93
CA THR A 388 26.38 21.20 21.33
C THR A 388 27.38 22.21 21.90
N VAL A 389 28.42 22.57 21.16
CA VAL A 389 29.42 23.56 21.60
C VAL A 389 28.78 24.94 21.81
N LEU A 390 27.95 25.41 20.85
CA LEU A 390 27.28 26.71 20.96
C LEU A 390 26.31 26.74 22.14
N LEU A 391 25.55 25.66 22.39
CA LEU A 391 24.67 25.56 23.56
C LEU A 391 25.44 25.63 24.86
N VAL A 392 26.59 24.96 24.96
CA VAL A 392 27.42 25.01 26.16
C VAL A 392 27.99 26.41 26.37
N ILE A 393 28.52 27.04 25.30
CA ILE A 393 29.03 28.43 25.39
C ILE A 393 27.93 29.37 25.85
N LEU A 394 26.79 29.41 25.12
CA LEU A 394 25.69 30.33 25.43
C LEU A 394 25.10 30.01 26.82
N GLY A 395 24.95 28.73 27.15
CA GLY A 395 24.43 28.29 28.44
C GLY A 395 25.33 28.70 29.59
N THR A 396 26.66 28.63 29.43
CA THR A 396 27.61 29.08 30.45
C THR A 396 27.47 30.59 30.65
N TYR A 397 27.32 31.39 29.61
CA TYR A 397 27.04 32.83 29.74
C TYR A 397 25.73 33.12 30.47
N LEU A 398 24.66 32.37 30.14
CA LEU A 398 23.33 32.55 30.76
C LEU A 398 23.29 32.09 32.23
N ILE A 399 24.05 31.10 32.63
CA ILE A 399 24.16 30.64 34.02
C ILE A 399 24.82 31.72 34.90
N HIS A 400 25.83 32.42 34.35
CA HIS A 400 26.56 33.43 35.08
C HIS A 400 26.02 34.87 34.86
N ASN A 401 24.84 34.98 34.21
CA ASN A 401 24.21 36.25 33.96
C ASN A 401 23.67 36.84 35.29
N ASP A 402 23.91 38.14 35.49
CA ASP A 402 23.46 38.89 36.70
C ASP A 402 21.94 39.17 36.62
N ASP A 403 21.31 39.11 35.45
CA ASP A 403 19.90 39.31 35.30
C ASP A 403 19.07 38.08 35.67
N PRO A 404 18.27 38.17 36.77
CA PRO A 404 17.49 37.02 37.28
C PRO A 404 16.48 36.46 36.29
N HIS A 405 15.99 37.27 35.31
CA HIS A 405 15.00 36.87 34.32
C HIS A 405 15.59 36.03 33.20
N ASN A 406 16.89 36.11 32.95
CA ASN A 406 17.60 35.41 31.90
C ASN A 406 18.50 34.27 32.43
N ARG A 407 18.53 34.07 33.76
CA ARG A 407 19.37 33.05 34.39
C ARG A 407 18.77 31.66 34.24
N ILE A 408 19.58 30.72 33.76
CA ILE A 408 19.20 29.31 33.61
C ILE A 408 19.92 28.43 34.62
N THR A 409 19.36 27.24 34.87
CA THR A 409 19.99 26.25 35.76
C THR A 409 20.94 25.35 34.95
N MET A 410 21.84 24.67 35.68
CA MET A 410 22.74 23.68 35.07
C MET A 410 21.96 22.52 34.44
N GLY A 411 20.90 22.06 35.12
CA GLY A 411 20.03 21.00 34.63
C GLY A 411 19.29 21.44 33.34
N ALA A 412 18.85 22.70 33.28
CA ALA A 412 18.22 23.25 32.07
C ALA A 412 19.17 23.23 30.85
N LEU A 413 20.45 23.60 31.06
CA LEU A 413 21.48 23.51 30.03
C LEU A 413 21.66 22.07 29.53
N ILE A 414 21.83 21.11 30.45
CA ILE A 414 22.02 19.71 30.08
C ILE A 414 20.79 19.17 29.34
N ALA A 415 19.58 19.46 29.83
CA ALA A 415 18.35 19.09 29.17
C ALA A 415 18.26 19.68 27.75
N ALA A 416 18.62 20.96 27.58
CA ALA A 416 18.64 21.63 26.27
C ALA A 416 19.62 20.95 25.30
N VAL A 417 20.80 20.54 25.75
CA VAL A 417 21.78 19.79 24.92
C VAL A 417 21.21 18.45 24.49
N ILE A 418 20.57 17.68 25.41
CA ILE A 418 19.96 16.37 25.09
C ILE A 418 18.79 16.55 24.10
N LEU A 419 17.88 17.49 24.36
CA LEU A 419 16.73 17.79 23.50
C LEU A 419 17.15 18.26 22.12
N SER A 420 18.15 19.13 22.05
CA SER A 420 18.67 19.63 20.79
C SER A 420 19.34 18.51 19.97
N GLY A 421 20.05 17.59 20.60
CA GLY A 421 20.56 16.38 19.96
C GLY A 421 19.43 15.56 19.34
N ARG A 422 18.32 15.36 20.06
CA ARG A 422 17.13 14.66 19.56
C ARG A 422 16.43 15.41 18.42
N ALA A 423 16.37 16.76 18.49
CA ALA A 423 15.81 17.59 17.43
C ALA A 423 16.62 17.53 16.13
N LEU A 424 17.96 17.46 16.24
CA LEU A 424 18.85 17.41 15.09
C LEU A 424 19.06 16.00 14.51
N ALA A 425 18.79 14.93 15.25
CA ALA A 425 19.00 13.55 14.83
C ALA A 425 18.29 13.18 13.52
N PRO A 426 17.02 13.53 13.26
CA PRO A 426 16.35 13.26 11.99
C PRO A 426 17.02 13.99 10.81
N LEU A 427 17.65 15.14 11.06
CA LEU A 427 18.32 15.92 10.02
C LEU A 427 19.55 15.20 9.45
N GLY A 428 20.25 14.40 10.26
CA GLY A 428 21.35 13.54 9.81
C GLY A 428 20.90 12.50 8.78
N GLN A 429 19.63 12.15 8.74
CA GLN A 429 19.05 11.20 7.78
C GLN A 429 18.54 11.86 6.49
N ILE A 430 18.55 13.19 6.37
CA ILE A 430 18.00 13.91 5.20
C ILE A 430 18.62 13.43 3.90
N ALA A 431 19.92 13.14 3.86
CA ALA A 431 20.60 12.65 2.65
C ALA A 431 20.04 11.29 2.18
N SER A 432 19.85 10.35 3.10
CA SER A 432 19.29 9.04 2.78
C SER A 432 17.82 9.15 2.39
N LEU A 433 17.06 10.02 3.07
CA LEU A 433 15.68 10.37 2.74
C LEU A 433 15.56 10.91 1.31
N ALA A 434 16.37 11.91 0.97
CA ALA A 434 16.36 12.55 -0.34
C ALA A 434 16.75 11.54 -1.45
N THR A 435 17.73 10.68 -1.19
CA THR A 435 18.17 9.64 -2.13
C THR A 435 17.04 8.63 -2.40
N ARG A 436 16.46 8.06 -1.33
CA ARG A 436 15.36 7.07 -1.45
C ARG A 436 14.10 7.67 -2.06
N PHE A 437 13.76 8.90 -1.69
CA PHE A 437 12.63 9.61 -2.27
C PHE A 437 12.83 9.84 -3.77
N GLN A 438 14.02 10.25 -4.19
CA GLN A 438 14.32 10.47 -5.60
C GLN A 438 14.30 9.16 -6.39
N GLN A 439 14.84 8.07 -5.83
CA GLN A 439 14.74 6.74 -6.43
C GLN A 439 13.29 6.29 -6.59
N ALA A 440 12.49 6.41 -5.52
CA ALA A 440 11.08 6.07 -5.56
C ALA A 440 10.29 6.94 -6.57
N ARG A 441 10.61 8.24 -6.66
CA ARG A 441 9.99 9.14 -7.64
C ARG A 441 10.28 8.73 -9.07
N LEU A 442 11.53 8.38 -9.38
CA LEU A 442 11.93 7.93 -10.72
C LEU A 442 11.31 6.58 -11.08
N ALA A 443 11.34 5.64 -10.14
CA ALA A 443 10.67 4.35 -10.31
C ALA A 443 9.17 4.53 -10.56
N MET A 444 8.52 5.45 -9.85
CA MET A 444 7.10 5.77 -10.07
C MET A 444 6.85 6.41 -11.45
N GLN A 445 7.79 7.21 -11.97
CA GLN A 445 7.68 7.75 -13.34
C GLN A 445 7.70 6.61 -14.37
N GLY A 446 8.65 5.66 -14.25
CA GLY A 446 8.72 4.48 -15.11
C GLY A 446 7.46 3.62 -15.03
N VAL A 447 6.94 3.40 -13.83
CA VAL A 447 5.67 2.67 -13.63
C VAL A 447 4.48 3.42 -14.27
N ASN A 448 4.42 4.74 -14.12
CA ASN A 448 3.34 5.54 -14.71
C ASN A 448 3.39 5.53 -16.25
N GLU A 449 4.56 5.43 -16.86
CA GLU A 449 4.68 5.24 -18.32
C GLU A 449 4.05 3.91 -18.76
N ILE A 450 4.25 2.84 -17.99
CA ILE A 450 3.62 1.54 -18.25
C ILE A 450 2.09 1.64 -18.08
N VAL A 451 1.64 2.26 -17.01
CA VAL A 451 0.20 2.42 -16.71
C VAL A 451 -0.54 3.25 -17.75
N ARG A 452 0.12 4.23 -18.37
CA ARG A 452 -0.47 5.09 -19.41
C ARG A 452 -0.58 4.43 -20.79
N ARG A 453 0.10 3.30 -21.01
CA ARG A 453 0.03 2.60 -22.31
C ARG A 453 -1.37 2.09 -22.58
N PRO A 454 -1.81 2.11 -23.84
CA PRO A 454 -3.12 1.58 -24.22
C PRO A 454 -3.21 0.08 -23.95
N VAL A 455 -4.36 -0.37 -23.52
CA VAL A 455 -4.64 -1.78 -23.22
C VAL A 455 -5.49 -2.40 -24.31
N GLU A 456 -5.43 -3.73 -24.44
CA GLU A 456 -6.19 -4.48 -25.44
C GLU A 456 -7.70 -4.37 -25.20
N ARG A 457 -8.12 -4.38 -23.94
CA ARG A 457 -9.53 -4.27 -23.57
C ARG A 457 -9.73 -3.06 -22.66
N GLU A 458 -10.49 -2.08 -23.17
CA GLU A 458 -10.89 -0.93 -22.37
C GLU A 458 -12.07 -1.29 -21.49
N ARG A 459 -12.03 -0.91 -20.22
CA ARG A 459 -13.03 -1.25 -19.19
C ARG A 459 -14.44 -0.73 -19.47
N GLN A 460 -14.56 0.33 -20.27
CA GLN A 460 -15.85 0.96 -20.58
C GLN A 460 -16.60 0.25 -21.70
N THR A 461 -15.96 -0.70 -22.38
CA THR A 461 -16.56 -1.41 -23.51
C THR A 461 -17.14 -2.73 -22.99
N HIS A 462 -18.44 -2.91 -23.12
CA HIS A 462 -19.10 -4.18 -22.82
C HIS A 462 -18.78 -5.14 -23.97
N TYR A 463 -17.91 -6.10 -23.72
CA TYR A 463 -17.59 -7.14 -24.68
C TYR A 463 -18.65 -8.25 -24.62
N LEU A 464 -19.13 -8.67 -25.79
CA LEU A 464 -20.00 -9.82 -25.91
C LEU A 464 -19.20 -11.10 -25.57
N THR A 465 -19.66 -11.87 -24.61
CA THR A 465 -19.11 -13.18 -24.32
C THR A 465 -19.82 -14.22 -25.19
N VAL A 466 -19.16 -14.65 -26.25
CA VAL A 466 -19.69 -15.73 -27.10
C VAL A 466 -19.32 -17.06 -26.44
N LYS A 467 -20.33 -17.86 -26.04
CA LYS A 467 -20.12 -19.14 -25.34
C LYS A 467 -19.74 -20.27 -26.31
N ASP A 468 -20.29 -20.27 -27.50
CA ASP A 468 -20.05 -21.32 -28.51
C ASP A 468 -19.46 -20.70 -29.79
N ILE A 469 -18.17 -20.95 -30.04
CA ILE A 469 -17.47 -20.54 -31.23
C ILE A 469 -17.39 -21.75 -32.16
N GLN A 470 -18.04 -21.70 -33.32
CA GLN A 470 -18.04 -22.78 -34.32
C GLN A 470 -16.73 -22.89 -35.10
N GLY A 471 -15.81 -21.92 -34.92
CA GLY A 471 -14.48 -21.93 -35.51
C GLY A 471 -14.43 -21.55 -37.01
N GLU A 472 -15.47 -20.93 -37.53
CA GLU A 472 -15.46 -20.38 -38.92
C GLU A 472 -14.87 -18.98 -38.92
N PHE A 473 -13.84 -18.75 -39.72
CA PHE A 473 -13.19 -17.46 -39.92
C PHE A 473 -13.36 -17.02 -41.35
N ARG A 474 -13.86 -15.80 -41.57
CA ARG A 474 -13.98 -15.18 -42.87
C ARG A 474 -13.23 -13.85 -42.89
N PHE A 475 -12.26 -13.72 -43.76
CA PHE A 475 -11.54 -12.49 -44.02
C PHE A 475 -12.16 -11.80 -45.23
N SER A 476 -12.25 -10.49 -45.23
CA SER A 476 -12.76 -9.69 -46.34
C SER A 476 -11.94 -8.42 -46.39
N ASP A 477 -11.04 -8.31 -47.37
CA ASP A 477 -10.18 -7.15 -47.66
C ASP A 477 -9.44 -6.64 -46.38
N VAL A 478 -8.81 -7.56 -45.63
CA VAL A 478 -8.13 -7.25 -44.39
C VAL A 478 -6.70 -6.78 -44.69
N SER A 479 -6.40 -5.53 -44.30
CA SER A 479 -5.04 -4.98 -44.28
C SER A 479 -4.58 -4.74 -42.85
N PHE A 480 -3.32 -5.05 -42.57
CA PHE A 480 -2.73 -4.91 -41.22
C PHE A 480 -1.30 -4.40 -41.28
N SER A 481 -0.98 -3.41 -40.45
CA SER A 481 0.38 -2.99 -40.18
C SER A 481 0.67 -2.96 -38.66
N TYR A 482 1.88 -3.34 -38.25
CA TYR A 482 2.28 -3.38 -36.83
C TYR A 482 2.37 -1.99 -36.18
N LYS A 483 2.69 -0.95 -36.97
CA LYS A 483 2.71 0.45 -36.56
C LYS A 483 2.24 1.34 -37.67
N SER A 484 1.53 2.41 -37.33
CA SER A 484 1.17 3.45 -38.29
C SER A 484 2.44 4.02 -38.96
N GLY A 485 2.48 3.99 -40.31
CA GLY A 485 3.63 4.46 -41.08
C GLY A 485 4.66 3.38 -41.48
N LEU A 486 4.50 2.14 -41.02
CA LEU A 486 5.24 0.99 -41.57
C LEU A 486 4.51 0.35 -42.75
N PRO A 487 5.23 -0.35 -43.66
CA PRO A 487 4.60 -1.15 -44.68
C PRO A 487 3.56 -2.12 -44.09
N GLU A 488 2.49 -2.34 -44.84
CA GLU A 488 1.47 -3.30 -44.47
C GLU A 488 2.07 -4.72 -44.43
N ALA A 489 1.91 -5.42 -43.29
CA ALA A 489 2.30 -6.81 -43.15
C ALA A 489 1.29 -7.76 -43.84
N LEU A 490 0.03 -7.33 -43.92
CA LEU A 490 -1.04 -7.95 -44.70
C LEU A 490 -1.73 -6.85 -45.51
N SER A 491 -2.00 -7.08 -46.76
CA SER A 491 -2.67 -6.14 -47.64
C SER A 491 -3.77 -6.87 -48.44
N GLY A 492 -5.03 -6.44 -48.25
CA GLY A 492 -6.16 -6.94 -49.05
C GLY A 492 -6.42 -8.44 -48.91
N LEU A 493 -6.20 -9.06 -47.77
CA LEU A 493 -6.42 -10.49 -47.57
C LEU A 493 -7.92 -10.79 -47.49
N SER A 494 -8.38 -11.68 -48.42
CA SER A 494 -9.77 -12.16 -48.48
C SER A 494 -9.84 -13.67 -48.57
#